data_b1ac2b1e5b0477a57fa9322f089db199
#
_entry.id   b1ac2b1e5b0477a57fa9322f089db199
#
_cell.length_a   1.000
_cell.length_b   1.000
_cell.length_c   1.000
_cell.angle_alpha   90.00
_cell.angle_beta   90.00
_cell.angle_gamma   90.00
#
_symmetry.space_group_name_H-M   'P 1'
#
loop_
_entity.id
_entity.type
_entity.pdbx_description
1 polymer ?
#
loop_
_entity_poly.entity_id
_entity_poly.type
_entity_poly.pdbx_seq_one_letter_code
_entity_poly.pdbx_strand_id
1 'polypeptide(L)'
;FMPGKPQVWYLDLFAGKNDHEAVRRAGESGHKEINRTSLSNSDIAEGMKKEVVQKQLELLRMRNTHKAFEKGAVITVAGEGPKLSIRYDNGEAYALLTVDFEAGAYEIELS
;
A
#
# COMPACT_ATOMS: atom_id res chain seq x y z
N PHE A 1 5.72 0.02 4.49
CA PHE A 1 6.92 0.39 5.25
C PHE A 1 6.93 1.85 5.72
N MET A 2 6.15 2.76 5.14
CA MET A 2 6.12 4.14 5.64
C MET A 2 5.72 4.19 7.13
N PRO A 3 6.35 5.07 7.94
CA PRO A 3 5.99 5.23 9.35
C PRO A 3 4.54 5.66 9.53
N GLY A 4 3.93 5.23 10.62
CA GLY A 4 2.56 5.57 10.98
C GLY A 4 1.57 4.43 10.79
N LYS A 5 0.27 4.76 10.85
CA LYS A 5 -0.82 3.79 10.67
C LYS A 5 -1.16 3.68 9.18
N PRO A 6 -0.98 2.52 8.54
CA PRO A 6 -1.34 2.36 7.13
C PRO A 6 -2.85 2.52 6.95
N GLN A 7 -3.22 3.22 5.89
CA GLN A 7 -4.59 3.38 5.45
C GLN A 7 -4.68 3.14 3.95
N VAL A 8 -5.59 2.29 3.53
CA VAL A 8 -5.84 1.98 2.12
C VAL A 8 -7.30 2.27 1.82
N TRP A 9 -7.56 3.03 0.76
CA TRP A 9 -8.92 3.28 0.30
C TRP A 9 -9.47 2.03 -0.41
N TYR A 10 -10.76 1.74 -0.22
CA TYR A 10 -11.36 0.49 -0.75
C TYR A 10 -11.23 0.36 -2.27
N LEU A 11 -11.37 1.45 -3.02
CA LEU A 11 -11.28 1.42 -4.48
C LEU A 11 -9.86 1.05 -4.93
N ASP A 12 -8.84 1.61 -4.27
CA ASP A 12 -7.43 1.30 -4.54
C ASP A 12 -7.10 -0.14 -4.12
N LEU A 13 -7.66 -0.60 -2.99
CA LEU A 13 -7.45 -1.96 -2.50
C LEU A 13 -7.88 -3.01 -3.55
N PHE A 14 -9.01 -2.80 -4.20
CA PHE A 14 -9.53 -3.73 -5.23
C PHE A 14 -9.11 -3.35 -6.65
N ALA A 15 -8.18 -2.40 -6.82
CA ALA A 15 -7.75 -1.88 -8.11
C ALA A 15 -8.94 -1.51 -9.01
N GLY A 16 -9.91 -0.79 -8.43
CA GLY A 16 -11.10 -0.29 -9.09
C GLY A 16 -10.80 0.90 -9.98
N LYS A 17 -11.78 1.28 -10.79
CA LYS A 17 -11.65 2.42 -11.72
C LYS A 17 -12.32 3.66 -11.14
N ASN A 18 -11.72 4.82 -11.37
CA ASN A 18 -12.30 6.11 -11.05
C ASN A 18 -13.58 6.38 -11.85
N ASP A 19 -14.58 6.99 -11.21
CA ASP A 19 -15.84 7.38 -11.84
C ASP A 19 -15.81 8.85 -12.29
N HIS A 20 -15.31 9.08 -13.51
CA HIS A 20 -15.28 10.40 -14.13
C HIS A 20 -16.68 10.93 -14.47
N GLU A 21 -17.66 10.05 -14.63
CA GLU A 21 -19.06 10.44 -14.86
C GLU A 21 -19.69 11.04 -13.59
N ALA A 22 -19.42 10.44 -12.42
CA ALA A 22 -19.87 10.98 -11.15
C ALA A 22 -19.34 12.39 -10.92
N VAL A 23 -18.06 12.64 -11.26
CA VAL A 23 -17.47 13.98 -11.18
C VAL A 23 -18.23 14.98 -12.07
N ARG A 24 -18.52 14.62 -13.33
CA ARG A 24 -19.26 15.49 -14.25
C ARG A 24 -20.68 15.78 -13.76
N ARG A 25 -21.39 14.77 -13.22
CA ARG A 25 -22.74 14.94 -12.68
C ARG A 25 -22.78 15.84 -11.44
N ALA A 26 -21.75 15.77 -10.59
CA ALA A 26 -21.69 16.55 -9.36
C ALA A 26 -21.24 18.00 -9.54
N GLY A 27 -20.75 18.39 -10.73
CA GLY A 27 -20.34 19.75 -11.06
C GLY A 27 -19.08 20.24 -10.31
N GLU A 28 -18.98 21.53 -10.00
CA GLU A 28 -17.77 22.14 -9.43
C GLU A 28 -17.25 21.50 -8.13
N SER A 29 -18.12 20.92 -7.32
CA SER A 29 -17.72 20.21 -6.07
C SER A 29 -17.47 18.71 -6.26
N GLY A 30 -17.57 18.20 -7.49
CA GLY A 30 -17.60 16.78 -7.82
C GLY A 30 -16.26 16.05 -7.75
N HIS A 31 -15.15 16.75 -7.62
CA HIS A 31 -13.82 16.12 -7.62
C HIS A 31 -13.63 15.03 -6.54
N LYS A 32 -14.40 15.08 -5.47
CA LYS A 32 -14.37 14.05 -4.39
C LYS A 32 -15.06 12.74 -4.80
N GLU A 33 -15.89 12.77 -5.84
CA GLU A 33 -16.65 11.61 -6.29
C GLU A 33 -15.82 10.68 -7.20
N ILE A 34 -14.67 11.13 -7.67
CA ILE A 34 -13.84 10.40 -8.64
C ILE A 34 -13.43 9.00 -8.15
N ASN A 35 -13.16 8.86 -6.88
CA ASN A 35 -12.70 7.60 -6.27
C ASN A 35 -13.74 6.95 -5.35
N ARG A 36 -15.02 7.28 -5.55
CA ARG A 36 -16.16 6.73 -4.78
C ARG A 36 -17.03 5.78 -5.59
N THR A 37 -16.46 5.19 -6.62
CA THR A 37 -17.14 4.16 -7.42
C THR A 37 -17.71 3.06 -6.53
N SER A 38 -19.01 2.79 -6.64
CA SER A 38 -19.61 1.66 -5.94
C SER A 38 -19.15 0.35 -6.58
N LEU A 39 -18.61 -0.53 -5.75
CA LEU A 39 -18.20 -1.87 -6.18
C LEU A 39 -19.29 -2.89 -5.85
N SER A 40 -19.69 -3.66 -6.85
CA SER A 40 -20.55 -4.82 -6.64
C SER A 40 -19.74 -6.00 -6.04
N ASN A 41 -20.42 -7.01 -5.53
CA ASN A 41 -19.77 -8.24 -5.07
C ASN A 41 -18.96 -8.91 -6.19
N SER A 42 -19.42 -8.83 -7.44
CA SER A 42 -18.67 -9.34 -8.59
C SER A 42 -17.43 -8.53 -8.89
N ASP A 43 -17.47 -7.19 -8.78
CA ASP A 43 -16.29 -6.34 -8.96
C ASP A 43 -15.21 -6.64 -7.89
N ILE A 44 -15.63 -6.85 -6.66
CA ILE A 44 -14.74 -7.25 -5.56
C ILE A 44 -14.12 -8.62 -5.85
N ALA A 45 -14.93 -9.61 -6.25
CA ALA A 45 -14.45 -10.95 -6.56
C ALA A 45 -13.46 -10.95 -7.74
N GLU A 46 -13.70 -10.15 -8.77
CA GLU A 46 -12.76 -9.96 -9.88
C GLU A 46 -11.51 -9.19 -9.45
N GLY A 47 -11.68 -8.15 -8.61
CA GLY A 47 -10.56 -7.42 -8.01
C GLY A 47 -9.61 -8.34 -7.26
N MET A 48 -10.15 -9.25 -6.45
CA MET A 48 -9.38 -10.23 -5.67
C MET A 48 -8.51 -11.17 -6.52
N LYS A 49 -8.80 -11.36 -7.79
CA LYS A 49 -7.99 -12.18 -8.70
C LYS A 49 -6.79 -11.44 -9.29
N LYS A 50 -6.75 -10.12 -9.17
CA LYS A 50 -5.67 -9.30 -9.73
C LYS A 50 -4.38 -9.48 -8.92
N GLU A 51 -3.26 -9.63 -9.59
CA GLU A 51 -1.94 -9.79 -8.97
C GLU A 51 -1.60 -8.61 -8.03
N VAL A 52 -1.87 -7.37 -8.46
CA VAL A 52 -1.63 -6.17 -7.64
C VAL A 52 -2.43 -6.18 -6.34
N VAL A 53 -3.67 -6.68 -6.36
CA VAL A 53 -4.53 -6.81 -5.18
C VAL A 53 -3.97 -7.87 -4.23
N GLN A 54 -3.60 -9.03 -4.75
CA GLN A 54 -3.00 -10.10 -3.96
C GLN A 54 -1.71 -9.62 -3.29
N LYS A 55 -0.88 -8.89 -4.04
CA LYS A 55 0.37 -8.33 -3.50
C LYS A 55 0.13 -7.29 -2.41
N GLN A 56 -0.84 -6.40 -2.57
CA GLN A 56 -1.25 -5.47 -1.51
C GLN A 56 -1.69 -6.21 -0.23
N LEU A 57 -2.51 -7.26 -0.38
CA LEU A 57 -3.00 -8.06 0.76
C LEU A 57 -1.85 -8.80 1.47
N GLU A 58 -0.88 -9.32 0.74
CA GLU A 58 0.34 -9.92 1.31
C GLU A 58 1.12 -8.90 2.14
N LEU A 59 1.38 -7.71 1.58
CA LEU A 59 2.11 -6.64 2.26
C LEU A 59 1.37 -6.14 3.51
N LEU A 60 0.05 -5.99 3.43
CA LEU A 60 -0.78 -5.61 4.59
C LEU A 60 -0.76 -6.69 5.67
N ARG A 61 -0.85 -7.97 5.30
CA ARG A 61 -0.76 -9.09 6.24
C ARG A 61 0.62 -9.11 6.91
N MET A 62 1.69 -9.04 6.15
CA MET A 62 3.06 -8.96 6.67
C MET A 62 3.18 -7.81 7.68
N ARG A 63 2.75 -6.61 7.30
CA ARG A 63 2.79 -5.41 8.17
C ARG A 63 2.02 -5.57 9.47
N ASN A 64 0.93 -6.35 9.47
CA ASN A 64 0.06 -6.55 10.62
C ASN A 64 0.48 -7.74 11.52
N THR A 65 1.29 -8.66 11.01
CA THR A 65 1.60 -9.91 11.73
C THR A 65 3.07 -10.08 12.08
N HIS A 66 3.99 -9.39 11.38
CA HIS A 66 5.42 -9.54 11.63
C HIS A 66 5.86 -8.68 12.82
N LYS A 67 6.61 -9.30 13.76
CA LYS A 67 7.06 -8.68 15.02
C LYS A 67 7.82 -7.35 14.83
N ALA A 68 8.62 -7.23 13.79
CA ALA A 68 9.38 -6.00 13.51
C ALA A 68 8.52 -4.73 13.46
N PHE A 69 7.21 -4.84 13.19
CA PHE A 69 6.31 -3.70 13.10
C PHE A 69 5.54 -3.40 14.40
N GLU A 70 5.86 -4.08 15.50
CA GLU A 70 5.24 -3.84 16.79
C GLU A 70 5.59 -2.46 17.35
N LYS A 71 4.80 -2.05 18.34
CA LYS A 71 5.00 -0.76 19.01
C LYS A 71 6.38 -0.69 19.64
N GLY A 72 7.08 0.40 19.37
CA GLY A 72 8.43 0.63 19.94
C GLY A 72 9.57 0.26 18.99
N ALA A 73 9.29 -0.28 17.81
CA ALA A 73 10.31 -0.51 16.82
C ALA A 73 11.03 0.79 16.43
N VAL A 74 12.35 0.72 16.33
CA VAL A 74 13.19 1.78 15.80
C VAL A 74 13.10 1.75 14.27
N ILE A 75 12.84 2.91 13.69
CA ILE A 75 12.71 3.05 12.23
C ILE A 75 13.91 3.82 11.71
N THR A 76 14.68 3.21 10.81
CA THR A 76 15.81 3.84 10.15
C THR A 76 15.50 3.98 8.67
N VAL A 77 15.66 5.17 8.14
CA VAL A 77 15.47 5.48 6.70
C VAL A 77 16.79 5.97 6.16
N ALA A 78 17.25 5.40 5.08
CA ALA A 78 18.44 5.86 4.36
C ALA A 78 18.16 5.93 2.86
N GLY A 79 18.74 6.91 2.17
CA GLY A 79 18.57 7.06 0.72
C GLY A 79 19.80 7.68 0.09
N GLU A 80 20.17 7.20 -1.09
CA GLU A 80 21.23 7.73 -1.90
C GLU A 80 20.86 7.59 -3.39
N GLY A 81 20.74 8.73 -4.09
CA GLY A 81 20.33 8.75 -5.47
C GLY A 81 18.95 8.10 -5.66
N PRO A 82 18.81 7.12 -6.57
CA PRO A 82 17.54 6.43 -6.81
C PRO A 82 17.23 5.33 -5.79
N LYS A 83 18.08 5.11 -4.78
CA LYS A 83 17.92 4.02 -3.82
C LYS A 83 17.37 4.51 -2.49
N LEU A 84 16.45 3.72 -1.92
CA LEU A 84 15.84 3.95 -0.61
C LEU A 84 15.88 2.66 0.19
N SER A 85 16.22 2.75 1.48
CA SER A 85 16.01 1.68 2.43
C SER A 85 15.20 2.15 3.64
N ILE A 86 14.31 1.29 4.12
CA ILE A 86 13.52 1.51 5.34
C ILE A 86 13.62 0.25 6.20
N ARG A 87 14.19 0.38 7.38
CA ARG A 87 14.32 -0.70 8.35
C ARG A 87 13.47 -0.43 9.58
N TYR A 88 12.69 -1.41 9.95
CA TYR A 88 12.04 -1.54 11.26
C TYR A 88 12.81 -2.56 12.08
N ASP A 89 13.11 -2.24 13.34
CA ASP A 89 13.86 -3.13 14.25
C ASP A 89 13.34 -2.96 15.68
N ASN A 90 12.84 -4.01 16.29
CA ASN A 90 12.36 -3.97 17.67
C ASN A 90 13.29 -4.69 18.66
N GLY A 91 14.49 -5.09 18.21
CA GLY A 91 15.49 -5.80 18.98
C GLY A 91 15.34 -7.33 18.96
N GLU A 92 14.16 -7.86 18.64
CA GLU A 92 13.91 -9.30 18.47
C GLU A 92 13.79 -9.71 17.01
N ALA A 93 13.27 -8.81 16.18
CA ALA A 93 13.05 -9.02 14.76
C ALA A 93 13.27 -7.74 13.97
N TYR A 94 13.61 -7.87 12.69
CA TYR A 94 13.66 -6.73 11.78
C TYR A 94 12.90 -7.01 10.49
N ALA A 95 12.52 -5.91 9.83
CA ALA A 95 12.01 -5.89 8.47
C ALA A 95 12.73 -4.77 7.70
N LEU A 96 13.40 -5.11 6.62
CA LEU A 96 14.14 -4.20 5.75
C LEU A 96 13.51 -4.17 4.37
N LEU A 97 13.09 -3.01 3.94
CA LEU A 97 12.74 -2.73 2.54
C LEU A 97 13.91 -2.02 1.88
N THR A 98 14.34 -2.53 0.73
CA THR A 98 15.26 -1.84 -0.17
C THR A 98 14.56 -1.62 -1.51
N VAL A 99 14.62 -0.40 -2.03
CA VAL A 99 14.01 0.01 -3.30
C VAL A 99 15.06 0.63 -4.20
N ASP A 100 15.03 0.26 -5.46
CA ASP A 100 15.76 0.93 -6.54
C ASP A 100 14.73 1.51 -7.53
N PHE A 101 14.54 2.83 -7.49
CA PHE A 101 13.56 3.52 -8.33
C PHE A 101 13.97 3.60 -9.79
N GLU A 102 15.27 3.53 -10.10
CA GLU A 102 15.76 3.52 -11.48
C GLU A 102 15.50 2.15 -12.13
N ALA A 103 15.77 1.07 -11.39
CA ALA A 103 15.49 -0.29 -11.85
C ALA A 103 14.01 -0.68 -11.73
N GLY A 104 13.20 0.08 -10.97
CA GLY A 104 11.81 -0.27 -10.64
C GLY A 104 11.70 -1.56 -9.83
N ALA A 105 12.70 -1.85 -9.00
CA ALA A 105 12.82 -3.08 -8.23
C ALA A 105 12.77 -2.82 -6.72
N TYR A 106 12.34 -3.83 -5.97
CA TYR A 106 12.41 -3.80 -4.51
C TYR A 106 12.69 -5.19 -3.94
N GLU A 107 13.22 -5.21 -2.73
CA GLU A 107 13.45 -6.40 -1.93
C GLU A 107 12.95 -6.19 -0.50
N ILE A 108 12.43 -7.23 0.13
CA ILE A 108 12.01 -7.23 1.53
C ILE A 108 12.70 -8.39 2.24
N GLU A 109 13.49 -8.05 3.25
CA GLU A 109 14.10 -9.01 4.16
C GLU A 109 13.35 -9.00 5.50
N LEU A 110 13.12 -10.17 6.06
CA LEU A 110 12.47 -10.39 7.36
C LEU A 110 13.33 -11.35 8.20
N SER A 111 13.40 -11.10 9.51
CA SER A 111 14.07 -12.01 10.44
C SER A 111 13.12 -12.56 11.48
#